data_20ae748b53eb8096641ebd9d559c5277
#
_entry.id   20ae748b53eb8096641ebd9d559c5277
#
_cell.length_a   1.000
_cell.length_b   1.000
_cell.length_c   1.000
_cell.angle_alpha   90.00
_cell.angle_beta   90.00
_cell.angle_gamma   90.00
#
_symmetry.space_group_name_H-M   'P 1'
#
loop_
_entity.id
_entity.type
_entity.pdbx_description
1 polymer ?
#
loop_
_entity_poly.entity_id
_entity_poly.type
_entity_poly.pdbx_seq_one_letter_code
_entity_poly.pdbx_strand_id
1 'polypeptide(L)'
;GNAPSEPPAANTPAEITNTQQKIALNQLGYFETSSKIAIIPNVASTSFTIVDASNNEEVYGGTLSNAKNWPNAGSDSVKQADFSSLVAPGSYFIRVLGVDDSATFKIDSHVYDELHVAAQRYFYLNRASIEIEQQFAGDFARPLGHADTNVMYHPSADEQLSTQGETLASPKGWYDAGDYGKYVVNSGISTYSLLAAFEHTPNLYAQQQLNIPESNNNIPDILDEALWNLEWLFTMQGEDGGVYHKLTTLEWPGEEMPHEDTRTRFVIGKSTSASLNFAATFAVASRVIAPFDQNKSEQYLLAAI
;
A
#
# COMPACT_ATOMS: atom_id res chain seq x y z
N GLY A 1 -10.43 -39.93 41.18
CA GLY A 1 -10.31 -39.99 39.76
C GLY A 1 -11.32 -39.04 39.13
N ASN A 2 -10.84 -37.83 38.72
CA ASN A 2 -11.66 -36.92 37.93
C ASN A 2 -11.44 -37.21 36.44
N ALA A 3 -12.52 -37.41 35.71
CA ALA A 3 -12.52 -37.56 34.27
C ALA A 3 -12.07 -36.22 33.62
N PRO A 4 -11.36 -36.26 32.49
CA PRO A 4 -11.00 -35.06 31.79
C PRO A 4 -12.24 -34.37 31.19
N SER A 5 -12.33 -33.05 31.34
CA SER A 5 -13.40 -32.24 30.76
C SER A 5 -13.30 -32.24 29.21
N GLU A 6 -14.42 -32.44 28.54
CA GLU A 6 -14.55 -32.31 27.08
C GLU A 6 -14.08 -30.95 26.59
N PRO A 7 -13.40 -30.90 25.44
CA PRO A 7 -13.04 -29.60 24.83
C PRO A 7 -14.31 -28.86 24.36
N PRO A 8 -14.32 -27.52 24.37
CA PRO A 8 -15.49 -26.77 23.92
C PRO A 8 -15.79 -27.06 22.44
N ALA A 9 -17.07 -27.23 22.16
CA ALA A 9 -17.59 -27.49 20.82
C ALA A 9 -17.06 -26.42 19.84
N ALA A 10 -16.49 -26.89 18.72
CA ALA A 10 -16.09 -26.02 17.62
C ALA A 10 -17.31 -25.20 17.17
N ASN A 11 -17.14 -23.87 17.16
CA ASN A 11 -18.11 -22.94 16.59
C ASN A 11 -18.33 -23.33 15.11
N THR A 12 -19.50 -23.87 14.81
CA THR A 12 -19.96 -24.03 13.43
C THR A 12 -19.97 -22.64 12.79
N PRO A 13 -19.34 -22.46 11.63
CA PRO A 13 -19.43 -21.18 10.92
C PRO A 13 -20.91 -20.86 10.73
N ALA A 14 -21.33 -19.65 11.08
CA ALA A 14 -22.67 -19.18 10.79
C ALA A 14 -22.91 -19.37 9.29
N GLU A 15 -24.01 -20.06 8.93
CA GLU A 15 -24.47 -20.12 7.55
C GLU A 15 -24.56 -18.69 7.02
N ILE A 16 -23.78 -18.39 5.96
CA ILE A 16 -23.88 -17.12 5.23
C ILE A 16 -25.24 -17.15 4.55
N THR A 17 -26.25 -16.67 5.25
CA THR A 17 -27.58 -16.51 4.72
C THR A 17 -27.53 -15.49 3.58
N ASN A 18 -27.75 -16.00 2.37
CA ASN A 18 -28.24 -15.30 1.19
C ASN A 18 -27.68 -13.88 0.98
N THR A 19 -26.42 -13.80 0.54
CA THR A 19 -25.91 -12.58 -0.05
C THR A 19 -26.75 -12.30 -1.29
N GLN A 20 -27.64 -11.30 -1.19
CA GLN A 20 -28.38 -10.76 -2.31
C GLN A 20 -27.38 -10.53 -3.46
N GLN A 21 -27.55 -11.28 -4.55
CA GLN A 21 -26.63 -11.23 -5.69
C GLN A 21 -26.68 -9.80 -6.26
N LYS A 22 -25.56 -9.10 -6.18
CA LYS A 22 -25.44 -7.69 -6.59
C LYS A 22 -24.64 -7.58 -7.88
N ILE A 23 -24.95 -6.56 -8.68
CA ILE A 23 -24.10 -6.15 -9.80
C ILE A 23 -22.75 -5.71 -9.24
N ALA A 24 -21.67 -6.34 -9.66
CA ALA A 24 -20.31 -5.98 -9.28
C ALA A 24 -19.63 -5.16 -10.39
N LEU A 25 -19.04 -4.05 -10.01
CA LEU A 25 -18.37 -3.12 -10.91
C LEU A 25 -17.18 -2.45 -10.20
N ASN A 26 -16.37 -1.69 -10.92
CA ASN A 26 -15.33 -0.88 -10.31
C ASN A 26 -15.96 0.24 -9.47
N GLN A 27 -15.77 0.17 -8.15
CA GLN A 27 -16.42 1.09 -7.20
C GLN A 27 -15.96 2.54 -7.34
N LEU A 28 -14.76 2.79 -7.87
CA LEU A 28 -14.25 4.15 -8.12
C LEU A 28 -14.80 4.70 -9.44
N GLY A 29 -14.94 3.85 -10.44
CA GLY A 29 -15.38 4.23 -11.77
C GLY A 29 -14.40 3.85 -12.87
N TYR A 30 -14.51 4.53 -14.00
CA TYR A 30 -13.79 4.17 -15.22
C TYR A 30 -13.25 5.42 -15.93
N PHE A 31 -12.11 5.30 -16.58
CA PHE A 31 -11.70 6.29 -17.56
C PHE A 31 -12.64 6.27 -18.79
N GLU A 32 -12.81 7.40 -19.43
CA GLU A 32 -13.68 7.57 -20.59
C GLU A 32 -13.40 6.55 -21.71
N THR A 33 -12.13 6.33 -22.01
CA THR A 33 -11.68 5.46 -23.12
C THR A 33 -11.28 4.05 -22.70
N SER A 34 -11.38 3.72 -21.40
CA SER A 34 -11.03 2.38 -20.92
C SER A 34 -12.09 1.33 -21.24
N SER A 35 -11.72 0.06 -21.16
CA SER A 35 -12.69 -1.03 -21.09
C SER A 35 -13.53 -0.91 -19.83
N LYS A 36 -14.87 -1.00 -19.97
CA LYS A 36 -15.84 -0.85 -18.90
C LYS A 36 -16.75 -2.07 -18.87
N ILE A 37 -16.50 -2.95 -17.91
CA ILE A 37 -17.22 -4.22 -17.76
C ILE A 37 -17.77 -4.32 -16.35
N ALA A 38 -19.03 -4.67 -16.21
CA ALA A 38 -19.64 -5.07 -14.96
C ALA A 38 -20.00 -6.55 -14.97
N ILE A 39 -20.00 -7.17 -13.81
CA ILE A 39 -20.37 -8.56 -13.60
C ILE A 39 -21.80 -8.58 -13.06
N ILE A 40 -22.66 -9.28 -13.78
CA ILE A 40 -24.08 -9.40 -13.51
C ILE A 40 -24.35 -10.83 -13.03
N PRO A 41 -25.12 -11.02 -11.94
CA PRO A 41 -25.60 -12.35 -11.57
C PRO A 41 -26.31 -13.04 -12.72
N ASN A 42 -26.34 -14.37 -12.74
CA ASN A 42 -27.02 -15.12 -13.78
C ASN A 42 -28.55 -15.00 -13.66
N VAL A 43 -29.09 -13.93 -14.19
CA VAL A 43 -30.54 -13.65 -14.29
C VAL A 43 -31.07 -13.98 -15.69
N ALA A 44 -32.38 -14.07 -15.82
CA ALA A 44 -33.03 -14.39 -17.11
C ALA A 44 -32.84 -13.27 -18.16
N SER A 45 -32.64 -12.03 -17.72
CA SER A 45 -32.42 -10.89 -18.63
C SER A 45 -31.25 -11.13 -19.57
N THR A 46 -31.40 -10.66 -20.80
CA THR A 46 -30.35 -10.68 -21.85
C THR A 46 -29.84 -9.28 -22.18
N SER A 47 -30.35 -8.25 -21.53
CA SER A 47 -30.00 -6.84 -21.77
C SER A 47 -29.77 -6.09 -20.47
N PHE A 48 -29.08 -4.97 -20.56
CA PHE A 48 -28.87 -4.01 -19.50
C PHE A 48 -29.00 -2.58 -20.03
N THR A 49 -29.26 -1.63 -19.15
CA THR A 49 -29.20 -0.20 -19.42
C THR A 49 -28.25 0.51 -18.46
N ILE A 50 -27.57 1.56 -18.95
CA ILE A 50 -26.88 2.53 -18.11
C ILE A 50 -27.78 3.74 -17.96
N VAL A 51 -27.95 4.17 -16.74
CA VAL A 51 -28.85 5.26 -16.34
C VAL A 51 -28.01 6.38 -15.74
N ASP A 52 -28.27 7.61 -16.17
CA ASP A 52 -27.69 8.81 -15.59
C ASP A 52 -28.26 9.03 -14.18
N ALA A 53 -27.37 9.05 -13.18
CA ALA A 53 -27.78 9.16 -11.78
C ALA A 53 -28.34 10.55 -11.40
N SER A 54 -28.12 11.56 -12.22
CA SER A 54 -28.58 12.93 -11.96
C SER A 54 -30.05 13.18 -12.33
N ASN A 55 -30.51 12.50 -13.39
CA ASN A 55 -31.85 12.75 -13.96
C ASN A 55 -32.66 11.45 -14.16
N ASN A 56 -32.05 10.29 -13.90
CA ASN A 56 -32.64 8.96 -14.09
C ASN A 56 -33.03 8.62 -15.55
N GLU A 57 -32.34 9.24 -16.52
CA GLU A 57 -32.51 8.92 -17.94
C GLU A 57 -31.63 7.77 -18.38
N GLU A 58 -32.17 6.90 -19.23
CA GLU A 58 -31.40 5.82 -19.87
C GLU A 58 -30.51 6.42 -20.97
N VAL A 59 -29.19 6.30 -20.81
CA VAL A 59 -28.21 6.90 -21.74
C VAL A 59 -27.51 5.88 -22.62
N TYR A 60 -27.56 4.59 -22.25
CA TYR A 60 -26.92 3.51 -23.00
C TYR A 60 -27.64 2.19 -22.76
N GLY A 61 -27.80 1.39 -23.79
CA GLY A 61 -28.34 0.02 -23.72
C GLY A 61 -27.41 -0.99 -24.36
N GLY A 62 -27.29 -2.15 -23.76
CA GLY A 62 -26.43 -3.22 -24.26
C GLY A 62 -26.98 -4.63 -24.02
N THR A 63 -26.35 -5.58 -24.66
CA THR A 63 -26.66 -7.02 -24.52
C THR A 63 -25.71 -7.65 -23.50
N LEU A 64 -26.26 -8.44 -22.58
CA LEU A 64 -25.47 -9.24 -21.66
C LEU A 64 -24.80 -10.41 -22.39
N SER A 65 -23.60 -10.78 -21.99
CA SER A 65 -22.93 -12.00 -22.46
C SER A 65 -23.74 -13.25 -22.10
N ASN A 66 -23.42 -14.37 -22.73
CA ASN A 66 -23.85 -15.67 -22.22
C ASN A 66 -23.29 -15.90 -20.81
N ALA A 67 -24.06 -16.60 -19.99
CA ALA A 67 -23.62 -16.99 -18.66
C ALA A 67 -22.37 -17.88 -18.72
N LYS A 68 -21.41 -17.60 -17.83
CA LYS A 68 -20.17 -18.38 -17.66
C LYS A 68 -19.97 -18.72 -16.18
N ASN A 69 -19.53 -19.94 -15.93
CA ASN A 69 -19.09 -20.33 -14.59
C ASN A 69 -17.66 -19.85 -14.37
N TRP A 70 -17.35 -19.39 -13.14
CA TRP A 70 -16.03 -19.00 -12.73
C TRP A 70 -15.54 -19.89 -11.56
N PRO A 71 -15.02 -21.09 -11.83
CA PRO A 71 -14.71 -22.09 -10.80
C PRO A 71 -13.68 -21.61 -9.76
N ASN A 72 -12.77 -20.71 -10.16
CA ASN A 72 -11.70 -20.19 -9.29
C ASN A 72 -12.19 -19.11 -8.31
N ALA A 73 -13.36 -18.53 -8.54
CA ALA A 73 -13.96 -17.50 -7.69
C ALA A 73 -15.27 -17.96 -7.04
N GLY A 74 -15.51 -19.24 -7.01
CA GLY A 74 -16.75 -19.86 -6.57
C GLY A 74 -17.42 -20.62 -7.71
N SER A 75 -18.59 -21.20 -7.44
CA SER A 75 -19.38 -21.94 -8.43
C SER A 75 -20.44 -21.09 -9.16
N ASP A 76 -20.43 -19.77 -8.93
CA ASP A 76 -21.48 -18.91 -9.44
C ASP A 76 -21.36 -18.70 -10.95
N SER A 77 -22.50 -18.81 -11.61
CA SER A 77 -22.64 -18.45 -13.02
C SER A 77 -22.93 -16.96 -13.13
N VAL A 78 -22.17 -16.26 -13.97
CA VAL A 78 -22.28 -14.80 -14.14
C VAL A 78 -22.34 -14.41 -15.61
N LYS A 79 -22.87 -13.22 -15.89
CA LYS A 79 -22.86 -12.57 -17.20
C LYS A 79 -22.02 -11.30 -17.14
N GLN A 80 -21.60 -10.79 -18.28
CA GLN A 80 -20.89 -9.54 -18.41
C GLN A 80 -21.76 -8.50 -19.11
N ALA A 81 -21.76 -7.28 -18.56
CA ALA A 81 -22.27 -6.09 -19.22
C ALA A 81 -21.09 -5.26 -19.69
N ASP A 82 -20.85 -5.20 -20.99
CA ASP A 82 -19.82 -4.38 -21.60
C ASP A 82 -20.43 -3.06 -22.10
N PHE A 83 -20.02 -1.97 -21.49
CA PHE A 83 -20.41 -0.61 -21.83
C PHE A 83 -19.20 0.28 -22.19
N SER A 84 -18.14 -0.33 -22.70
CA SER A 84 -16.88 0.37 -23.06
C SER A 84 -17.10 1.51 -24.06
N SER A 85 -18.13 1.42 -24.90
CA SER A 85 -18.47 2.47 -25.87
C SER A 85 -19.16 3.70 -25.27
N LEU A 86 -19.62 3.66 -24.03
CA LEU A 86 -20.08 4.86 -23.32
C LEU A 86 -18.86 5.66 -22.83
N VAL A 87 -18.54 6.75 -23.51
CA VAL A 87 -17.36 7.59 -23.24
C VAL A 87 -17.72 8.93 -22.59
N ALA A 88 -18.98 9.26 -22.47
CA ALA A 88 -19.41 10.52 -21.89
C ALA A 88 -19.08 10.57 -20.38
N PRO A 89 -18.41 11.64 -19.89
CA PRO A 89 -18.21 11.84 -18.47
C PRO A 89 -19.55 12.00 -17.73
N GLY A 90 -19.64 11.43 -16.53
CA GLY A 90 -20.85 11.53 -15.72
C GLY A 90 -20.89 10.54 -14.57
N SER A 91 -22.00 10.57 -13.83
CA SER A 91 -22.32 9.62 -12.76
C SER A 91 -23.46 8.71 -13.22
N TYR A 92 -23.25 7.41 -13.14
CA TYR A 92 -24.14 6.42 -13.72
C TYR A 92 -24.40 5.26 -12.77
N PHE A 93 -25.45 4.50 -13.05
CA PHE A 93 -25.65 3.16 -12.47
C PHE A 93 -26.18 2.21 -13.55
N ILE A 94 -26.07 0.92 -13.29
CA ILE A 94 -26.50 -0.16 -14.19
C ILE A 94 -27.83 -0.69 -13.71
N ARG A 95 -28.77 -0.83 -14.62
CA ARG A 95 -30.08 -1.45 -14.42
C ARG A 95 -30.21 -2.71 -15.24
N VAL A 96 -30.61 -3.81 -14.60
CA VAL A 96 -30.87 -5.09 -15.23
C VAL A 96 -32.14 -5.69 -14.63
N LEU A 97 -33.06 -6.16 -15.48
CA LEU A 97 -34.29 -6.76 -15.00
C LEU A 97 -33.99 -8.05 -14.19
N GLY A 98 -34.51 -8.11 -12.97
CA GLY A 98 -34.36 -9.28 -12.08
C GLY A 98 -33.20 -9.18 -11.07
N VAL A 99 -32.53 -8.03 -10.99
CA VAL A 99 -31.53 -7.71 -9.96
C VAL A 99 -31.66 -6.23 -9.60
N ASP A 100 -31.26 -5.87 -8.38
CA ASP A 100 -31.26 -4.48 -7.93
C ASP A 100 -30.31 -3.63 -8.77
N ASP A 101 -30.60 -2.33 -8.94
CA ASP A 101 -29.72 -1.38 -9.58
C ASP A 101 -28.33 -1.41 -8.93
N SER A 102 -27.28 -1.20 -9.71
CA SER A 102 -25.90 -1.18 -9.18
C SER A 102 -25.66 0.02 -8.27
N ALA A 103 -24.56 0.00 -7.53
CA ALA A 103 -24.00 1.22 -6.96
C ALA A 103 -23.71 2.23 -8.08
N THR A 104 -23.78 3.52 -7.74
CA THR A 104 -23.39 4.60 -8.65
C THR A 104 -21.87 4.57 -8.88
N PHE A 105 -21.45 4.77 -10.12
CA PHE A 105 -20.06 4.89 -10.52
C PHE A 105 -19.84 6.11 -11.41
N LYS A 106 -18.58 6.54 -11.54
CA LYS A 106 -18.20 7.67 -12.41
C LYS A 106 -17.52 7.19 -13.68
N ILE A 107 -17.72 7.93 -14.76
CA ILE A 107 -16.84 7.93 -15.93
C ILE A 107 -16.19 9.30 -15.96
N ASP A 108 -14.86 9.38 -15.82
CA ASP A 108 -14.14 10.64 -15.71
C ASP A 108 -12.64 10.42 -15.96
N SER A 109 -11.97 11.39 -16.59
CA SER A 109 -10.51 11.37 -16.83
C SER A 109 -9.68 11.46 -15.55
N HIS A 110 -10.28 11.91 -14.43
CA HIS A 110 -9.64 12.11 -13.12
C HIS A 110 -10.16 11.14 -12.06
N VAL A 111 -10.86 10.09 -12.46
CA VAL A 111 -11.56 9.17 -11.54
C VAL A 111 -10.65 8.49 -10.50
N TYR A 112 -9.36 8.36 -10.77
CA TYR A 112 -8.39 7.74 -9.86
C TYR A 112 -7.45 8.72 -9.16
N ASP A 113 -7.57 10.03 -9.37
CA ASP A 113 -6.62 11.01 -8.83
C ASP A 113 -6.59 11.00 -7.29
N GLU A 114 -7.75 10.95 -6.66
CA GLU A 114 -7.84 10.87 -5.18
C GLU A 114 -7.24 9.57 -4.64
N LEU A 115 -7.51 8.44 -5.30
CA LEU A 115 -6.91 7.15 -4.91
C LEU A 115 -5.39 7.18 -5.08
N HIS A 116 -4.90 7.78 -6.17
CA HIS A 116 -3.48 7.90 -6.44
C HIS A 116 -2.75 8.69 -5.34
N VAL A 117 -3.30 9.83 -4.93
CA VAL A 117 -2.79 10.61 -3.79
C VAL A 117 -2.87 9.84 -2.49
N ALA A 118 -4.01 9.19 -2.21
CA ALA A 118 -4.21 8.41 -0.99
C ALA A 118 -3.21 7.24 -0.89
N ALA A 119 -2.94 6.55 -2.01
CA ALA A 119 -1.97 5.45 -2.05
C ALA A 119 -0.54 5.92 -1.73
N GLN A 120 -0.15 7.12 -2.15
CA GLN A 120 1.15 7.69 -1.80
C GLN A 120 1.18 8.16 -0.33
N ARG A 121 0.12 8.79 0.15
CA ARG A 121 0.00 9.20 1.54
C ARG A 121 0.02 8.04 2.53
N TYR A 122 -0.27 6.82 2.09
CA TYR A 122 -0.12 5.61 2.89
C TYR A 122 1.30 5.48 3.47
N PHE A 123 2.34 5.83 2.72
CA PHE A 123 3.72 5.79 3.20
C PHE A 123 3.94 6.74 4.37
N TYR A 124 3.47 7.99 4.27
CA TYR A 124 3.54 8.95 5.38
C TYR A 124 2.87 8.40 6.66
N LEU A 125 1.69 7.81 6.53
CA LEU A 125 0.96 7.24 7.68
C LEU A 125 1.69 6.06 8.32
N ASN A 126 2.58 5.39 7.59
CA ASN A 126 3.42 4.29 8.09
C ASN A 126 4.83 4.70 8.50
N ARG A 127 5.16 5.98 8.51
CA ARG A 127 6.48 6.44 8.96
C ARG A 127 6.73 6.01 10.41
N ALA A 128 7.90 5.41 10.66
CA ALA A 128 8.40 5.12 12.00
C ALA A 128 9.17 6.33 12.55
N SER A 129 9.41 6.36 13.86
CA SER A 129 10.29 7.32 14.54
C SER A 129 9.86 8.78 14.46
N ILE A 130 8.60 9.05 14.18
CA ILE A 130 8.00 10.39 14.15
C ILE A 130 6.57 10.35 14.68
N GLU A 131 6.08 11.45 15.20
CA GLU A 131 4.66 11.70 15.42
C GLU A 131 3.96 11.87 14.06
N ILE A 132 2.82 11.23 13.88
CA ILE A 132 1.93 11.47 12.74
C ILE A 132 0.90 12.50 13.17
N GLU A 133 1.15 13.75 12.78
CA GLU A 133 0.42 14.91 13.28
C GLU A 133 -1.00 15.02 12.73
N GLN A 134 -1.91 15.51 13.56
CA GLN A 134 -3.33 15.73 13.22
C GLN A 134 -3.52 16.58 11.95
N GLN A 135 -2.70 17.61 11.76
CA GLN A 135 -2.82 18.51 10.62
C GLN A 135 -2.55 17.84 9.26
N PHE A 136 -1.76 16.76 9.25
CA PHE A 136 -1.44 16.00 8.03
C PHE A 136 -2.25 14.70 7.90
N ALA A 137 -2.70 14.11 9.01
CA ALA A 137 -3.25 12.77 9.04
C ALA A 137 -4.74 12.70 9.43
N GLY A 138 -5.32 13.77 9.97
CA GLY A 138 -6.70 13.73 10.44
C GLY A 138 -6.90 12.60 11.48
N ASP A 139 -7.89 11.76 11.26
CA ASP A 139 -8.25 10.66 12.18
C ASP A 139 -7.17 9.56 12.30
N PHE A 140 -6.15 9.56 11.43
CA PHE A 140 -5.02 8.63 11.48
C PHE A 140 -3.82 9.17 12.27
N ALA A 141 -3.97 10.33 12.91
CA ALA A 141 -2.91 10.91 13.75
C ALA A 141 -2.56 9.97 14.92
N ARG A 142 -1.27 9.90 15.24
CA ARG A 142 -0.77 9.09 16.37
C ARG A 142 0.52 9.66 16.95
N PRO A 143 0.78 9.43 18.25
CA PRO A 143 2.05 9.78 18.86
C PRO A 143 3.24 9.09 18.17
N LEU A 144 4.45 9.61 18.45
CA LEU A 144 5.69 8.97 18.02
C LEU A 144 5.71 7.51 18.49
N GLY A 145 5.81 6.60 17.54
CA GLY A 145 6.14 5.21 17.81
C GLY A 145 7.67 5.03 17.93
N HIS A 146 8.15 3.83 17.90
CA HIS A 146 9.55 3.45 18.05
C HIS A 146 10.56 4.49 17.57
N ALA A 147 11.24 5.18 18.49
CA ALA A 147 12.27 6.17 18.15
C ALA A 147 13.48 5.56 17.45
N ASP A 148 13.74 4.27 17.70
CA ASP A 148 14.82 3.46 17.12
C ASP A 148 16.22 4.09 17.24
N THR A 149 16.46 4.85 18.31
CA THR A 149 17.76 5.46 18.61
C THR A 149 18.74 4.54 19.34
N ASN A 150 18.23 3.42 19.89
CA ASN A 150 18.98 2.45 20.70
C ASN A 150 18.55 1.01 20.32
N VAL A 151 18.71 0.65 19.06
CA VAL A 151 18.38 -0.69 18.55
C VAL A 151 19.51 -1.64 18.93
N MET A 152 19.19 -2.75 19.58
CA MET A 152 20.18 -3.76 20.01
C MET A 152 20.66 -4.59 18.80
N TYR A 153 21.92 -5.01 18.85
CA TYR A 153 22.39 -6.04 17.94
C TYR A 153 21.90 -7.42 18.40
N HIS A 154 21.16 -8.12 17.53
CA HIS A 154 20.87 -9.54 17.77
C HIS A 154 22.15 -10.37 17.52
N PRO A 155 22.39 -11.51 18.20
CA PRO A 155 23.59 -12.34 17.97
C PRO A 155 23.81 -12.73 16.50
N SER A 156 22.73 -12.89 15.72
CA SER A 156 22.84 -13.16 14.28
C SER A 156 23.35 -11.98 13.45
N ALA A 157 23.27 -10.76 13.97
CA ALA A 157 23.80 -9.58 13.32
C ALA A 157 25.29 -9.42 13.59
N ASP A 158 25.67 -9.48 14.86
CA ASP A 158 27.04 -9.45 15.34
C ASP A 158 27.08 -9.98 16.80
N GLU A 159 27.72 -11.11 17.01
CA GLU A 159 27.78 -11.76 18.31
C GLU A 159 28.59 -10.94 19.34
N GLN A 160 29.66 -10.28 18.90
CA GLN A 160 30.51 -9.48 19.78
C GLN A 160 29.76 -8.21 20.24
N LEU A 161 29.20 -7.44 19.30
CA LEU A 161 28.44 -6.23 19.63
C LEU A 161 27.21 -6.56 20.47
N SER A 162 26.53 -7.66 20.19
CA SER A 162 25.40 -8.14 20.98
C SER A 162 25.80 -8.44 22.43
N THR A 163 26.92 -9.15 22.63
CA THR A 163 27.44 -9.51 23.96
C THR A 163 27.88 -8.28 24.75
N GLN A 164 28.42 -7.28 24.08
CA GLN A 164 28.83 -6.00 24.70
C GLN A 164 27.66 -5.08 25.02
N GLY A 165 26.46 -5.38 24.51
CA GLY A 165 25.27 -4.54 24.68
C GLY A 165 25.31 -3.26 23.84
N GLU A 166 26.07 -3.28 22.74
CA GLU A 166 26.17 -2.15 21.82
C GLU A 166 24.84 -1.94 21.08
N THR A 167 24.60 -0.71 20.66
CA THR A 167 23.35 -0.29 20.01
C THR A 167 23.62 0.46 18.72
N LEU A 168 22.66 0.38 17.82
CA LEU A 168 22.61 1.10 16.56
C LEU A 168 21.49 2.15 16.61
N ALA A 169 21.77 3.40 16.25
CA ALA A 169 20.73 4.38 15.97
C ALA A 169 20.23 4.20 14.53
N SER A 170 18.98 3.81 14.38
CA SER A 170 18.37 3.50 13.08
C SER A 170 16.95 4.05 12.98
N PRO A 171 16.77 5.39 13.16
CA PRO A 171 15.46 6.04 13.07
C PRO A 171 14.95 6.12 11.64
N LYS A 172 13.73 6.65 11.47
CA LYS A 172 13.01 6.78 10.20
C LYS A 172 12.60 5.44 9.59
N GLY A 173 12.32 5.43 8.28
CA GLY A 173 11.77 4.27 7.58
C GLY A 173 10.27 4.12 7.79
N TRP A 174 9.73 3.08 7.18
CA TRP A 174 8.32 2.73 7.28
C TRP A 174 8.12 1.41 8.01
N TYR A 175 7.06 1.31 8.79
CA TYR A 175 6.56 0.02 9.26
C TYR A 175 6.06 -0.81 8.07
N ASP A 176 6.41 -2.09 8.05
CA ASP A 176 5.96 -3.00 7.00
C ASP A 176 4.50 -3.42 7.20
N ALA A 177 4.17 -3.83 8.41
CA ALA A 177 2.84 -4.31 8.78
C ALA A 177 2.58 -4.11 10.28
N GLY A 178 1.58 -4.80 10.84
CA GLY A 178 1.24 -4.74 12.27
C GLY A 178 2.27 -5.35 13.22
N ASP A 179 3.37 -5.88 12.71
CA ASP A 179 4.53 -6.27 13.52
C ASP A 179 5.49 -5.11 13.82
N TYR A 180 5.23 -3.94 13.22
CA TYR A 180 6.05 -2.74 13.30
C TYR A 180 7.53 -2.95 12.95
N GLY A 181 7.85 -4.06 12.27
CA GLY A 181 9.17 -4.31 11.71
C GLY A 181 9.47 -3.39 10.53
N LYS A 182 10.77 -3.12 10.31
CA LYS A 182 11.28 -2.45 9.12
C LYS A 182 12.16 -3.42 8.33
N TYR A 183 11.79 -3.69 7.09
CA TYR A 183 12.38 -4.75 6.28
C TYR A 183 13.08 -4.15 5.06
N VAL A 184 14.39 -4.40 4.91
CA VAL A 184 15.19 -3.78 3.83
C VAL A 184 14.69 -4.20 2.46
N VAL A 185 14.44 -5.47 2.23
CA VAL A 185 14.01 -5.97 0.91
C VAL A 185 12.62 -5.43 0.54
N ASN A 186 11.66 -5.49 1.47
CA ASN A 186 10.28 -5.03 1.23
C ASN A 186 10.25 -3.52 0.98
N SER A 187 10.86 -2.73 1.86
CA SER A 187 10.85 -1.28 1.73
C SER A 187 11.72 -0.78 0.59
N GLY A 188 12.78 -1.50 0.24
CA GLY A 188 13.63 -1.15 -0.89
C GLY A 188 12.89 -1.20 -2.22
N ILE A 189 12.08 -2.25 -2.49
CA ILE A 189 11.25 -2.28 -3.70
C ILE A 189 10.18 -1.19 -3.69
N SER A 190 9.62 -0.86 -2.52
CA SER A 190 8.66 0.24 -2.38
C SER A 190 9.33 1.59 -2.68
N THR A 191 10.52 1.84 -2.12
CA THR A 191 11.32 3.04 -2.41
C THR A 191 11.66 3.15 -3.88
N TYR A 192 12.12 2.04 -4.49
CA TYR A 192 12.35 1.99 -5.93
C TYR A 192 11.11 2.36 -6.72
N SER A 193 9.95 1.87 -6.33
CA SER A 193 8.68 2.17 -7.03
C SER A 193 8.34 3.65 -7.00
N LEU A 194 8.55 4.34 -5.87
CA LEU A 194 8.35 5.80 -5.78
C LEU A 194 9.36 6.56 -6.65
N LEU A 195 10.63 6.18 -6.60
CA LEU A 195 11.69 6.80 -7.42
C LEU A 195 11.41 6.60 -8.92
N ALA A 196 11.04 5.39 -9.33
CA ALA A 196 10.73 5.07 -10.72
C ALA A 196 9.46 5.77 -11.21
N ALA A 197 8.43 5.88 -10.37
CA ALA A 197 7.23 6.63 -10.70
C ALA A 197 7.55 8.09 -11.01
N PHE A 198 8.36 8.74 -10.16
CA PHE A 198 8.84 10.09 -10.44
C PHE A 198 9.67 10.15 -11.73
N GLU A 199 10.63 9.25 -11.92
CA GLU A 199 11.52 9.24 -13.11
C GLU A 199 10.74 9.09 -14.42
N HIS A 200 9.67 8.28 -14.42
CA HIS A 200 8.83 8.03 -15.60
C HIS A 200 7.84 9.17 -15.88
N THR A 201 7.33 9.83 -14.85
CA THR A 201 6.31 10.90 -14.99
C THR A 201 6.61 12.13 -14.11
N PRO A 202 7.77 12.77 -14.30
CA PRO A 202 8.24 13.83 -13.40
C PRO A 202 7.29 15.05 -13.36
N ASN A 203 6.66 15.41 -14.47
CA ASN A 203 5.74 16.55 -14.53
C ASN A 203 4.47 16.34 -13.67
N LEU A 204 4.00 15.11 -13.53
CA LEU A 204 2.86 14.79 -12.68
C LEU A 204 3.23 15.02 -11.22
N TYR A 205 4.33 14.42 -10.79
CA TYR A 205 4.74 14.44 -9.39
C TYR A 205 5.35 15.76 -8.93
N ALA A 206 5.95 16.52 -9.83
CA ALA A 206 6.49 17.86 -9.50
C ALA A 206 5.40 18.86 -9.06
N GLN A 207 4.14 18.62 -9.44
CA GLN A 207 3.00 19.49 -9.09
C GLN A 207 2.09 18.88 -8.03
N GLN A 208 2.27 17.58 -7.73
CA GLN A 208 1.43 16.85 -6.80
C GLN A 208 1.88 17.13 -5.36
N GLN A 209 0.93 17.52 -4.50
CA GLN A 209 1.15 17.67 -3.06
C GLN A 209 0.48 16.54 -2.31
N LEU A 210 1.21 15.92 -1.39
CA LEU A 210 0.72 14.85 -0.53
C LEU A 210 0.23 15.34 0.82
N ASN A 211 0.40 16.63 1.14
CA ASN A 211 0.12 17.19 2.46
C ASN A 211 0.89 16.43 3.55
N ILE A 212 2.20 16.43 3.43
CA ILE A 212 3.18 15.89 4.39
C ILE A 212 4.00 17.04 4.98
N PRO A 213 4.74 16.84 6.09
CA PRO A 213 5.53 17.93 6.70
C PRO A 213 6.51 18.62 5.76
N GLU A 214 7.05 17.91 4.78
CA GLU A 214 8.00 18.40 3.79
C GLU A 214 7.36 19.15 2.62
N SER A 215 6.03 19.04 2.43
CA SER A 215 5.32 19.75 1.35
C SER A 215 5.69 21.23 1.34
N ASN A 216 5.93 21.79 0.15
CA ASN A 216 6.38 23.17 -0.10
C ASN A 216 7.89 23.42 0.10
N ASN A 217 8.73 22.39 0.23
CA ASN A 217 10.15 22.51 0.01
C ASN A 217 10.45 22.54 -1.52
N ASN A 218 11.70 22.38 -1.95
CA ASN A 218 12.07 22.36 -3.37
C ASN A 218 12.16 20.93 -3.94
N ILE A 219 11.70 19.92 -3.19
CA ILE A 219 11.71 18.51 -3.57
C ILE A 219 10.26 18.07 -3.76
N PRO A 220 9.91 17.36 -4.82
CA PRO A 220 8.58 16.75 -4.96
C PRO A 220 8.24 15.80 -3.80
N ASP A 221 7.03 15.89 -3.25
CA ASP A 221 6.61 15.14 -2.05
C ASP A 221 6.84 13.62 -2.18
N ILE A 222 6.67 13.05 -3.37
CA ILE A 222 6.95 11.62 -3.61
C ILE A 222 8.43 11.27 -3.36
N LEU A 223 9.34 12.20 -3.66
CA LEU A 223 10.78 12.04 -3.40
C LEU A 223 11.11 12.28 -1.94
N ASP A 224 10.45 13.22 -1.26
CA ASP A 224 10.59 13.39 0.19
C ASP A 224 10.19 12.11 0.92
N GLU A 225 9.13 11.45 0.47
CA GLU A 225 8.70 10.18 1.05
C GLU A 225 9.71 9.05 0.78
N ALA A 226 10.26 8.99 -0.42
CA ALA A 226 11.34 8.05 -0.74
C ALA A 226 12.61 8.33 0.11
N LEU A 227 12.97 9.60 0.29
CA LEU A 227 14.11 10.03 1.11
C LEU A 227 13.94 9.62 2.57
N TRP A 228 12.70 9.68 3.12
CA TRP A 228 12.41 9.24 4.48
C TRP A 228 12.87 7.80 4.72
N ASN A 229 12.60 6.91 3.77
CA ASN A 229 13.02 5.51 3.89
C ASN A 229 14.47 5.27 3.52
N LEU A 230 15.00 6.01 2.53
CA LEU A 230 16.44 5.94 2.16
C LEU A 230 17.34 6.31 3.34
N GLU A 231 16.97 7.30 4.15
CA GLU A 231 17.73 7.67 5.33
C GLU A 231 17.75 6.57 6.39
N TRP A 232 16.66 5.82 6.55
CA TRP A 232 16.68 4.62 7.38
C TRP A 232 17.52 3.50 6.75
N LEU A 233 17.31 3.19 5.48
CA LEU A 233 18.08 2.16 4.78
C LEU A 233 19.58 2.41 4.90
N PHE A 234 20.03 3.66 4.81
CA PHE A 234 21.41 4.06 4.95
C PHE A 234 22.01 3.63 6.30
N THR A 235 21.23 3.67 7.38
CA THR A 235 21.67 3.20 8.71
C THR A 235 21.83 1.69 8.82
N MET A 236 21.27 0.93 7.87
CA MET A 236 21.30 -0.53 7.86
C MET A 236 22.55 -1.11 7.17
N GLN A 237 23.40 -0.26 6.59
CA GLN A 237 24.68 -0.69 6.02
C GLN A 237 25.76 -0.74 7.09
N GLY A 238 26.43 -1.87 7.22
CA GLY A 238 27.59 -2.03 8.10
C GLY A 238 28.87 -1.49 7.48
N GLU A 239 29.91 -1.34 8.28
CA GLU A 239 31.24 -0.84 7.85
C GLU A 239 31.90 -1.68 6.74
N ASP A 240 31.54 -2.96 6.64
CA ASP A 240 32.01 -3.90 5.61
C ASP A 240 31.20 -3.81 4.30
N GLY A 241 30.24 -2.86 4.20
CA GLY A 241 29.33 -2.70 3.07
C GLY A 241 28.14 -3.66 3.07
N GLY A 242 28.14 -4.69 3.90
CA GLY A 242 27.02 -5.61 4.04
C GLY A 242 25.82 -4.96 4.73
N VAL A 243 24.60 -5.36 4.35
CA VAL A 243 23.37 -4.72 4.85
C VAL A 243 22.59 -5.65 5.77
N TYR A 244 22.22 -5.15 6.95
CA TYR A 244 21.37 -5.86 7.89
C TYR A 244 19.97 -6.08 7.27
N HIS A 245 19.39 -7.26 7.53
CA HIS A 245 18.19 -7.69 6.83
C HIS A 245 16.94 -6.94 7.26
N LYS A 246 16.79 -6.73 8.56
CA LYS A 246 15.62 -6.06 9.15
C LYS A 246 15.90 -5.50 10.53
N LEU A 247 15.03 -4.61 10.98
CA LEU A 247 14.91 -4.11 12.33
C LEU A 247 13.52 -4.50 12.88
N THR A 248 13.47 -5.20 14.02
CA THR A 248 12.23 -5.79 14.51
C THR A 248 12.27 -6.01 16.03
N THR A 249 11.14 -6.35 16.63
CA THR A 249 11.06 -7.01 17.95
C THR A 249 11.26 -8.52 17.79
N LEU A 250 11.55 -9.24 18.86
CA LEU A 250 11.67 -10.71 18.84
C LEU A 250 10.31 -11.39 18.88
N GLU A 251 9.30 -10.71 19.39
CA GLU A 251 7.95 -11.22 19.55
C GLU A 251 6.96 -10.33 18.81
N TRP A 252 5.85 -10.90 18.40
CA TRP A 252 4.75 -10.15 17.78
C TRP A 252 4.11 -9.18 18.79
N PRO A 253 3.86 -7.90 18.42
CA PRO A 253 3.33 -6.90 19.35
C PRO A 253 1.84 -7.11 19.72
N GLY A 254 1.09 -7.89 18.97
CA GLY A 254 -0.36 -8.05 19.17
C GLY A 254 -1.15 -6.97 18.44
N GLU A 255 -2.18 -6.43 19.11
CA GLU A 255 -3.07 -5.40 18.53
C GLU A 255 -2.75 -3.99 19.06
N GLU A 256 -1.60 -3.80 19.68
CA GLU A 256 -1.16 -2.53 20.25
C GLU A 256 -0.82 -1.53 19.14
N MET A 257 -0.98 -0.23 19.41
CA MET A 257 -0.51 0.84 18.54
C MET A 257 1.03 0.99 18.62
N PRO A 258 1.71 1.54 17.60
CA PRO A 258 3.17 1.63 17.58
C PRO A 258 3.78 2.36 18.77
N HIS A 259 3.08 3.34 19.35
CA HIS A 259 3.55 4.11 20.51
C HIS A 259 3.33 3.39 21.85
N GLU A 260 2.55 2.31 21.85
CA GLU A 260 2.28 1.48 23.02
C GLU A 260 3.25 0.29 23.10
N ASP A 261 3.85 -0.10 21.96
CA ASP A 261 4.85 -1.17 21.94
C ASP A 261 6.21 -0.66 22.46
N THR A 262 6.55 -1.12 23.66
CA THR A 262 7.80 -0.77 24.35
C THR A 262 8.84 -1.89 24.32
N ARG A 263 8.64 -2.93 23.51
CA ARG A 263 9.57 -4.06 23.41
C ARG A 263 10.91 -3.62 22.83
N THR A 264 11.96 -4.32 23.27
CA THR A 264 13.30 -4.08 22.73
C THR A 264 13.35 -4.38 21.23
N ARG A 265 13.91 -3.45 20.49
CA ARG A 265 14.11 -3.56 19.05
C ARG A 265 15.50 -4.10 18.73
N PHE A 266 15.60 -4.93 17.70
CA PHE A 266 16.84 -5.59 17.29
C PHE A 266 17.09 -5.42 15.80
N VAL A 267 18.36 -5.18 15.45
CA VAL A 267 18.84 -5.37 14.09
C VAL A 267 19.26 -6.83 13.91
N ILE A 268 18.81 -7.43 12.81
CA ILE A 268 18.99 -8.86 12.48
C ILE A 268 20.03 -9.00 11.39
N GLY A 269 20.71 -10.15 11.36
CA GLY A 269 21.85 -10.47 10.54
C GLY A 269 21.81 -10.00 9.09
N LYS A 270 22.98 -9.67 8.55
CA LYS A 270 23.17 -9.26 7.17
C LYS A 270 22.78 -10.38 6.21
N SER A 271 22.28 -9.98 5.03
CA SER A 271 21.94 -10.95 3.98
C SER A 271 22.30 -10.44 2.59
N THR A 272 22.60 -11.35 1.69
CA THR A 272 22.85 -11.04 0.28
C THR A 272 21.66 -10.36 -0.37
N SER A 273 20.43 -10.79 -0.06
CA SER A 273 19.21 -10.17 -0.60
C SER A 273 19.04 -8.73 -0.16
N ALA A 274 19.33 -8.40 1.11
CA ALA A 274 19.28 -7.03 1.61
C ALA A 274 20.36 -6.17 0.95
N SER A 275 21.61 -6.66 0.85
CA SER A 275 22.72 -5.92 0.24
C SER A 275 22.46 -5.63 -1.24
N LEU A 276 22.00 -6.60 -2.01
CA LEU A 276 21.67 -6.40 -3.44
C LEU A 276 20.49 -5.47 -3.65
N ASN A 277 19.45 -5.60 -2.83
CA ASN A 277 18.30 -4.69 -2.89
C ASN A 277 18.70 -3.26 -2.53
N PHE A 278 19.47 -3.09 -1.47
CA PHE A 278 20.04 -1.80 -1.07
C PHE A 278 20.87 -1.18 -2.19
N ALA A 279 21.85 -1.89 -2.74
CA ALA A 279 22.70 -1.40 -3.82
C ALA A 279 21.88 -0.94 -5.03
N ALA A 280 20.91 -1.74 -5.47
CA ALA A 280 20.04 -1.40 -6.59
C ALA A 280 19.20 -0.14 -6.30
N THR A 281 18.60 -0.06 -5.12
CA THR A 281 17.76 1.07 -4.71
C THR A 281 18.58 2.37 -4.62
N PHE A 282 19.77 2.30 -4.00
CA PHE A 282 20.64 3.45 -3.82
C PHE A 282 21.24 3.94 -5.15
N ALA A 283 21.57 3.04 -6.07
CA ALA A 283 22.03 3.42 -7.41
C ALA A 283 20.95 4.22 -8.18
N VAL A 284 19.68 3.80 -8.08
CA VAL A 284 18.56 4.55 -8.67
C VAL A 284 18.33 5.86 -7.93
N ALA A 285 18.35 5.84 -6.59
CA ALA A 285 18.18 7.03 -5.77
C ALA A 285 19.24 8.09 -6.08
N SER A 286 20.51 7.71 -6.23
CA SER A 286 21.59 8.62 -6.63
C SER A 286 21.22 9.38 -7.90
N ARG A 287 20.81 8.67 -8.95
CA ARG A 287 20.44 9.29 -10.24
C ARG A 287 19.23 10.20 -10.13
N VAL A 288 18.20 9.77 -9.43
CA VAL A 288 16.91 10.50 -9.36
C VAL A 288 17.02 11.75 -8.47
N ILE A 289 17.81 11.68 -7.39
CA ILE A 289 17.96 12.78 -6.42
C ILE A 289 18.99 13.83 -6.86
N ALA A 290 19.89 13.50 -7.78
CA ALA A 290 20.97 14.41 -8.22
C ALA A 290 20.51 15.84 -8.58
N PRO A 291 19.37 16.06 -9.27
CA PRO A 291 18.90 17.42 -9.58
C PRO A 291 18.46 18.23 -8.36
N PHE A 292 18.15 17.58 -7.23
CA PHE A 292 17.62 18.20 -6.02
C PHE A 292 18.68 18.32 -4.92
N ASP A 293 19.55 17.31 -4.78
CA ASP A 293 20.61 17.25 -3.77
C ASP A 293 21.81 16.44 -4.30
N GLN A 294 22.80 17.16 -4.84
CA GLN A 294 24.00 16.55 -5.40
C GLN A 294 24.84 15.83 -4.33
N ASN A 295 24.90 16.35 -3.10
CA ASN A 295 25.67 15.72 -2.02
C ASN A 295 25.06 14.38 -1.62
N LYS A 296 23.74 14.32 -1.45
CA LYS A 296 23.04 13.04 -1.20
C LYS A 296 23.22 12.07 -2.36
N SER A 297 23.13 12.54 -3.59
CA SER A 297 23.34 11.72 -4.78
C SER A 297 24.70 11.02 -4.74
N GLU A 298 25.77 11.75 -4.46
CA GLU A 298 27.14 11.21 -4.36
C GLU A 298 27.28 10.21 -3.20
N GLN A 299 26.70 10.53 -2.03
CA GLN A 299 26.69 9.59 -0.88
C GLN A 299 25.96 8.29 -1.22
N TYR A 300 24.81 8.38 -1.89
CA TYR A 300 24.04 7.21 -2.28
C TYR A 300 24.78 6.35 -3.33
N LEU A 301 25.46 7.00 -4.27
CA LEU A 301 26.30 6.26 -5.23
C LEU A 301 27.42 5.49 -4.54
N LEU A 302 28.11 6.12 -3.60
CA LEU A 302 29.18 5.48 -2.83
C LEU A 302 28.66 4.32 -1.99
N ALA A 303 27.47 4.45 -1.40
CA ALA A 303 26.84 3.36 -0.62
C ALA A 303 26.39 2.19 -1.49
N ALA A 304 26.10 2.42 -2.78
CA ALA A 304 25.64 1.39 -3.73
C ALA A 304 26.79 0.51 -4.29
N ILE A 305 28.06 0.94 -4.14
CA ILE A 305 29.26 0.26 -4.68
C ILE A 305 29.87 -0.69 -3.65
#